data_566a775c94711be57aa92ee7305f41ee
#
_entry.id   566a775c94711be57aa92ee7305f41ee
#
_cell.length_a   1.000
_cell.length_b   1.000
_cell.length_c   1.000
_cell.angle_alpha   90.00
_cell.angle_beta   90.00
_cell.angle_gamma   90.00
#
_symmetry.space_group_name_H-M   'P 1'
#
loop_
_entity.id
_entity.type
_entity.pdbx_description
1 polymer ?
#
loop_
_entity_poly.entity_id
_entity_poly.type
_entity_poly.pdbx_seq_one_letter_code
_entity_poly.pdbx_strand_id
1 'polypeptide(L)'
;SYSQTLNIDLITHSVRNKGKLSDQKSVIKFREMGKDRLAYWLANRVDQLAFLTMSGISYAYKNNGAARSGSPFPNLAFASDVSAPTSARALMWDGTALATSSTGSITSSYTANYKMIVDLVAYAKEHYVKPLMANGKEYYCMFVQPGTLAQLKKDSDYQRAVTNLALKDGENSPW
;
A
#
# COMPACT_ATOMS: atom_id res chain seq x y z
N SER A 1 -4.34 26.48 -21.97
CA SER A 1 -4.98 26.36 -20.65
C SER A 1 -5.03 24.90 -20.27
N TYR A 2 -4.61 24.57 -19.07
CA TYR A 2 -4.73 23.22 -18.54
C TYR A 2 -6.06 23.16 -17.76
N SER A 3 -6.93 22.22 -18.08
CA SER A 3 -8.15 21.96 -17.34
C SER A 3 -8.12 20.56 -16.75
N GLN A 4 -8.56 20.43 -15.51
CA GLN A 4 -8.72 19.14 -14.84
C GLN A 4 -10.18 18.98 -14.42
N THR A 5 -10.77 17.85 -14.74
CA THR A 5 -12.12 17.51 -14.33
C THR A 5 -12.03 16.69 -13.03
N LEU A 6 -12.74 17.14 -12.00
CA LEU A 6 -12.85 16.41 -10.73
C LEU A 6 -14.26 15.84 -10.62
N ASN A 7 -14.36 14.53 -10.42
CA ASN A 7 -15.62 13.85 -10.16
C ASN A 7 -15.77 13.61 -8.65
N ILE A 8 -16.94 13.91 -8.13
CA ILE A 8 -17.28 13.70 -6.71
C ILE A 8 -18.11 12.43 -6.61
N ASP A 9 -17.67 11.51 -5.75
CA ASP A 9 -18.39 10.29 -5.43
C ASP A 9 -18.74 10.26 -3.93
N LEU A 10 -19.81 9.52 -3.57
CA LEU A 10 -20.33 9.43 -2.22
C LEU A 10 -20.15 8.02 -1.69
N ILE A 11 -19.39 7.88 -0.61
CA ILE A 11 -19.21 6.62 0.11
C ILE A 11 -20.09 6.65 1.36
N THR A 12 -21.07 5.75 1.44
CA THR A 12 -21.97 5.63 2.58
C THR A 12 -21.85 4.26 3.25
N HIS A 13 -21.95 4.25 4.56
CA HIS A 13 -22.07 3.03 5.34
C HIS A 13 -22.97 3.24 6.53
N SER A 14 -23.70 2.21 6.96
CA SER A 14 -24.64 2.31 8.06
C SER A 14 -24.52 1.15 9.03
N VAL A 15 -24.82 1.44 10.30
CA VAL A 15 -24.95 0.43 11.36
C VAL A 15 -26.40 0.36 11.78
N ARG A 16 -26.98 -0.84 11.79
CA ARG A 16 -28.37 -1.06 12.18
C ARG A 16 -28.46 -1.61 13.61
N ASN A 17 -29.39 -1.06 14.38
CA ASN A 17 -29.83 -1.67 15.63
C ASN A 17 -31.13 -2.49 15.40
N LYS A 18 -31.29 -3.58 16.15
CA LYS A 18 -32.46 -4.47 16.06
C LYS A 18 -33.76 -3.85 16.64
N GLY A 19 -33.70 -2.66 17.22
CA GLY A 19 -34.87 -1.92 17.71
C GLY A 19 -34.71 -1.30 19.10
N LYS A 20 -35.62 -0.43 19.48
CA LYS A 20 -35.57 0.31 20.75
C LYS A 20 -35.53 -0.60 22.00
N LEU A 21 -36.18 -1.74 21.96
CA LEU A 21 -36.21 -2.69 23.08
C LEU A 21 -34.85 -3.36 23.33
N SER A 22 -34.10 -3.60 22.28
CA SER A 22 -32.73 -4.11 22.35
C SER A 22 -31.76 -3.05 22.91
N ASP A 23 -31.99 -1.79 22.59
CA ASP A 23 -31.21 -0.65 23.06
C ASP A 23 -31.41 -0.39 24.56
N GLN A 24 -32.65 -0.51 25.03
CA GLN A 24 -32.99 -0.36 26.45
C GLN A 24 -32.45 -1.49 27.35
N LYS A 25 -32.27 -2.68 26.80
CA LYS A 25 -31.71 -3.84 27.51
C LYS A 25 -30.18 -3.91 27.46
N SER A 26 -29.54 -3.10 26.63
CA SER A 26 -28.11 -3.10 26.47
C SER A 26 -27.46 -2.09 27.39
N VAL A 27 -26.46 -2.53 28.15
CA VAL A 27 -25.60 -1.65 28.97
C VAL A 27 -24.70 -0.77 28.08
N ILE A 28 -24.57 -1.14 26.81
CA ILE A 28 -23.68 -0.48 25.85
C ILE A 28 -24.47 0.59 25.07
N LYS A 29 -23.99 1.81 25.08
CA LYS A 29 -24.54 2.92 24.29
C LYS A 29 -24.29 2.69 22.81
N PHE A 30 -25.26 2.08 22.11
CA PHE A 30 -25.15 1.70 20.70
C PHE A 30 -24.71 2.84 19.78
N ARG A 31 -25.22 4.07 20.00
CA ARG A 31 -24.88 5.23 19.17
C ARG A 31 -23.41 5.62 19.27
N GLU A 32 -22.85 5.62 20.47
CA GLU A 32 -21.44 5.98 20.69
C GLU A 32 -20.54 4.93 20.05
N MET A 33 -20.79 3.65 20.34
CA MET A 33 -20.02 2.56 19.74
C MET A 33 -20.19 2.49 18.21
N GLY A 34 -21.38 2.78 17.70
CA GLY A 34 -21.66 2.83 16.27
C GLY A 34 -20.89 3.95 15.58
N LYS A 35 -20.80 5.14 16.20
CA LYS A 35 -20.01 6.27 15.70
C LYS A 35 -18.53 5.92 15.60
N ASP A 36 -17.96 5.33 16.66
CA ASP A 36 -16.54 4.97 16.68
C ASP A 36 -16.21 3.89 15.63
N ARG A 37 -17.09 2.91 15.48
CA ARG A 37 -16.94 1.86 14.46
C ARG A 37 -17.03 2.39 13.03
N LEU A 38 -17.93 3.34 12.79
CA LEU A 38 -18.07 3.99 11.49
C LEU A 38 -16.86 4.89 11.18
N ALA A 39 -16.35 5.62 12.16
CA ALA A 39 -15.14 6.43 12.01
C ALA A 39 -13.92 5.55 11.66
N TYR A 40 -13.74 4.46 12.39
CA TYR A 40 -12.68 3.49 12.11
C TYR A 40 -12.82 2.83 10.72
N TRP A 41 -14.06 2.46 10.35
CA TRP A 41 -14.32 1.93 9.01
C TRP A 41 -13.96 2.93 7.91
N LEU A 42 -14.34 4.21 8.08
CA LEU A 42 -14.05 5.26 7.10
C LEU A 42 -12.53 5.47 6.95
N ALA A 43 -11.81 5.56 8.07
CA ALA A 43 -10.36 5.70 8.05
C ALA A 43 -9.69 4.54 7.30
N ASN A 44 -10.05 3.30 7.62
CA ASN A 44 -9.54 2.12 6.91
C ASN A 44 -9.90 2.13 5.41
N ARG A 45 -11.08 2.65 5.06
CA ARG A 45 -11.51 2.72 3.66
C ARG A 45 -10.68 3.72 2.88
N VAL A 46 -10.46 4.91 3.44
CA VAL A 46 -9.63 5.95 2.81
C VAL A 46 -8.20 5.45 2.64
N ASP A 47 -7.64 4.81 3.66
CA ASP A 47 -6.30 4.24 3.61
C ASP A 47 -6.17 3.16 2.52
N GLN A 48 -7.12 2.23 2.44
CA GLN A 48 -7.16 1.22 1.38
C GLN A 48 -7.26 1.83 -0.01
N LEU A 49 -8.10 2.85 -0.20
CA LEU A 49 -8.25 3.53 -1.48
C LEU A 49 -6.97 4.26 -1.88
N ALA A 50 -6.30 4.91 -0.94
CA ALA A 50 -5.03 5.59 -1.18
C ALA A 50 -3.95 4.61 -1.66
N PHE A 51 -3.77 3.48 -0.96
CA PHE A 51 -2.81 2.44 -1.37
C PHE A 51 -3.14 1.81 -2.72
N LEU A 52 -4.42 1.52 -2.99
CA LEU A 52 -4.83 0.96 -4.28
C LEU A 52 -4.59 1.95 -5.43
N THR A 53 -4.90 3.22 -5.21
CA THR A 53 -4.67 4.27 -6.22
C THR A 53 -3.18 4.43 -6.51
N MET A 54 -2.34 4.49 -5.49
CA MET A 54 -0.89 4.62 -5.65
C MET A 54 -0.24 3.38 -6.27
N SER A 55 -0.76 2.19 -5.99
CA SER A 55 -0.24 0.93 -6.56
C SER A 55 -0.72 0.67 -7.99
N GLY A 56 -1.69 1.42 -8.50
CA GLY A 56 -2.29 1.21 -9.82
C GLY A 56 -3.18 -0.02 -9.92
N ILE A 57 -3.50 -0.65 -8.79
CA ILE A 57 -4.39 -1.82 -8.75
C ILE A 57 -5.85 -1.34 -8.71
N SER A 58 -6.71 -1.98 -9.49
CA SER A 58 -8.15 -1.72 -9.51
C SER A 58 -8.78 -1.92 -8.12
N TYR A 59 -9.79 -1.13 -7.79
CA TYR A 59 -10.60 -1.29 -6.57
C TYR A 59 -11.37 -2.62 -6.48
N ALA A 60 -11.38 -3.40 -7.56
CA ALA A 60 -11.92 -4.76 -7.56
C ALA A 60 -11.13 -5.72 -6.64
N TYR A 61 -9.91 -5.36 -6.27
CA TYR A 61 -9.05 -6.17 -5.41
C TYR A 61 -8.87 -5.53 -4.02
N LYS A 62 -8.67 -6.37 -3.02
CA LYS A 62 -8.20 -5.97 -1.69
C LYS A 62 -6.69 -5.68 -1.76
N ASN A 63 -6.14 -5.04 -0.72
CA ASN A 63 -4.70 -4.75 -0.64
C ASN A 63 -3.81 -6.02 -0.67
N ASN A 64 -4.36 -7.17 -0.30
CA ASN A 64 -3.67 -8.47 -0.37
C ASN A 64 -3.81 -9.19 -1.72
N GLY A 65 -4.39 -8.53 -2.74
CA GLY A 65 -4.60 -9.10 -4.08
C GLY A 65 -5.83 -9.99 -4.23
N ALA A 66 -6.57 -10.29 -3.16
CA ALA A 66 -7.79 -11.08 -3.25
C ALA A 66 -8.95 -10.26 -3.84
N ALA A 67 -9.80 -10.89 -4.64
CA ALA A 67 -11.00 -10.25 -5.17
C ALA A 67 -11.94 -9.77 -4.04
N ARG A 68 -12.60 -8.64 -4.24
CA ARG A 68 -13.60 -8.08 -3.32
C ARG A 68 -14.98 -8.72 -3.49
N SER A 69 -15.04 -10.01 -3.61
CA SER A 69 -16.33 -10.72 -3.68
C SER A 69 -17.11 -10.50 -2.36
N GLY A 70 -18.40 -10.21 -2.46
CA GLY A 70 -19.24 -9.96 -1.29
C GLY A 70 -18.99 -8.62 -0.56
N SER A 71 -18.17 -7.74 -1.11
CA SER A 71 -18.00 -6.38 -0.59
C SER A 71 -19.28 -5.56 -0.85
N PRO A 72 -19.71 -4.69 0.09
CA PRO A 72 -20.77 -3.73 -0.17
C PRO A 72 -20.42 -2.72 -1.28
N PHE A 73 -19.17 -2.70 -1.74
CA PHE A 73 -18.67 -1.88 -2.84
C PHE A 73 -17.97 -2.74 -3.91
N PRO A 74 -18.68 -3.69 -4.56
CA PRO A 74 -18.07 -4.57 -5.56
C PRO A 74 -17.56 -3.79 -6.78
N ASN A 75 -18.15 -2.64 -7.07
CA ASN A 75 -17.92 -1.83 -8.26
C ASN A 75 -17.18 -0.52 -7.95
N LEU A 76 -16.37 -0.45 -6.91
CA LEU A 76 -15.50 0.70 -6.69
C LEU A 76 -14.43 0.67 -7.79
N ALA A 77 -14.80 1.17 -8.96
CA ALA A 77 -13.87 1.44 -10.05
C ALA A 77 -13.11 2.75 -9.77
N PHE A 78 -11.97 2.92 -10.40
CA PHE A 78 -11.35 4.24 -10.44
C PHE A 78 -12.35 5.23 -11.03
N ALA A 79 -12.43 6.42 -10.47
CA ALA A 79 -13.16 7.50 -11.09
C ALA A 79 -12.61 7.76 -12.50
N SER A 80 -13.44 8.25 -13.40
CA SER A 80 -13.05 8.44 -14.82
C SER A 80 -11.89 9.42 -15.03
N ASP A 81 -11.59 10.22 -14.04
CA ASP A 81 -10.48 11.18 -13.99
C ASP A 81 -9.19 10.59 -13.39
N VAL A 82 -9.25 9.39 -12.83
CA VAL A 82 -8.07 8.68 -12.31
C VAL A 82 -7.58 7.70 -13.38
N SER A 83 -6.46 8.03 -13.99
CA SER A 83 -5.76 7.12 -14.90
C SER A 83 -4.85 6.18 -14.13
N ALA A 84 -4.81 4.93 -14.56
CA ALA A 84 -3.84 3.97 -14.04
C ALA A 84 -2.40 4.49 -14.26
N PRO A 85 -1.44 4.18 -13.37
CA PRO A 85 -0.05 4.52 -13.60
C PRO A 85 0.44 3.92 -14.92
N THR A 86 1.32 4.65 -15.58
CA THR A 86 1.95 4.17 -16.82
C THR A 86 2.78 2.91 -16.54
N SER A 87 3.02 2.11 -17.57
CA SER A 87 3.87 0.90 -17.48
C SER A 87 5.26 1.18 -16.91
N ALA A 88 5.78 2.40 -17.10
CA ALA A 88 7.04 2.84 -16.50
C ALA A 88 6.97 3.07 -14.98
N ARG A 89 5.78 3.19 -14.38
CA ARG A 89 5.58 3.41 -12.94
C ARG A 89 4.90 2.24 -12.23
N ALA A 90 4.48 1.24 -12.96
CA ALA A 90 3.88 0.00 -12.44
C ALA A 90 4.75 -1.18 -12.85
N LEU A 91 5.74 -1.49 -12.04
CA LEU A 91 6.70 -2.56 -12.30
C LEU A 91 6.45 -3.74 -11.37
N MET A 92 6.84 -4.91 -11.82
CA MET A 92 6.83 -6.15 -11.07
C MET A 92 8.28 -6.63 -10.90
N TRP A 93 8.58 -7.16 -9.72
CA TRP A 93 9.80 -7.89 -9.48
C TRP A 93 9.61 -9.36 -9.85
N ASP A 94 10.41 -9.88 -10.78
CA ASP A 94 10.33 -11.29 -11.24
C ASP A 94 11.29 -12.24 -10.48
N GLY A 95 11.92 -11.75 -9.42
CA GLY A 95 12.95 -12.45 -8.66
C GLY A 95 14.38 -12.12 -9.12
N THR A 96 14.52 -11.54 -10.31
CA THR A 96 15.83 -11.24 -10.93
C THR A 96 15.94 -9.81 -11.46
N ALA A 97 14.87 -9.28 -12.04
CA ALA A 97 14.83 -7.97 -12.66
C ALA A 97 13.48 -7.29 -12.51
N LEU A 98 13.44 -5.98 -12.78
CA LEU A 98 12.19 -5.23 -12.89
C LEU A 98 11.57 -5.47 -14.27
N ALA A 99 10.35 -5.95 -14.29
CA ALA A 99 9.57 -6.24 -15.49
C ALA A 99 8.28 -5.42 -15.54
N THR A 100 7.64 -5.36 -16.70
CA THR A 100 6.30 -4.79 -16.83
C THR A 100 5.29 -5.55 -15.98
N SER A 101 4.45 -4.80 -15.26
CA SER A 101 3.51 -5.34 -14.30
C SER A 101 2.52 -6.32 -14.94
N SER A 102 2.50 -7.56 -14.45
CA SER A 102 1.47 -8.56 -14.70
C SER A 102 1.20 -9.35 -13.42
N THR A 103 0.18 -8.94 -12.67
CA THR A 103 -0.14 -9.60 -11.39
C THR A 103 -0.55 -11.07 -11.55
N GLY A 104 -1.00 -11.48 -12.74
CA GLY A 104 -1.34 -12.87 -13.05
C GLY A 104 -0.13 -13.79 -13.21
N SER A 105 1.06 -13.24 -13.37
CA SER A 105 2.30 -14.00 -13.59
C SER A 105 3.17 -14.12 -12.34
N ILE A 106 2.71 -13.63 -11.18
CA ILE A 106 3.48 -13.70 -9.93
C ILE A 106 3.48 -15.14 -9.42
N THR A 107 4.69 -15.67 -9.21
CA THR A 107 4.92 -17.01 -8.66
C THR A 107 5.54 -16.94 -7.26
N SER A 108 5.53 -18.05 -6.53
CA SER A 108 6.14 -18.15 -5.19
C SER A 108 7.67 -17.97 -5.19
N SER A 109 8.31 -18.10 -6.35
CA SER A 109 9.76 -17.88 -6.51
C SER A 109 10.17 -16.41 -6.57
N TYR A 110 9.21 -15.49 -6.77
CA TYR A 110 9.48 -14.05 -6.84
C TYR A 110 9.61 -13.44 -5.44
N THR A 111 10.72 -13.73 -4.80
CA THR A 111 11.01 -13.26 -3.44
C THR A 111 11.72 -11.92 -3.45
N ALA A 112 11.40 -11.08 -2.47
CA ALA A 112 12.10 -9.82 -2.29
C ALA A 112 13.53 -10.07 -1.79
N ASN A 113 14.50 -9.45 -2.43
CA ASN A 113 15.93 -9.56 -2.13
C ASN A 113 16.62 -8.18 -2.18
N TYR A 114 17.87 -8.11 -1.77
CA TYR A 114 18.66 -6.87 -1.77
C TYR A 114 18.82 -6.26 -3.18
N LYS A 115 18.99 -7.12 -4.19
CA LYS A 115 19.10 -6.69 -5.58
C LYS A 115 17.87 -5.90 -6.02
N MET A 116 16.65 -6.31 -5.60
CA MET A 116 15.42 -5.58 -5.89
C MET A 116 15.50 -4.13 -5.40
N ILE A 117 16.04 -3.89 -4.20
CA ILE A 117 16.17 -2.53 -3.65
C ILE A 117 17.14 -1.70 -4.50
N VAL A 118 18.26 -2.29 -4.86
CA VAL A 118 19.30 -1.61 -5.68
C VAL A 118 18.72 -1.23 -7.04
N ASP A 119 18.04 -2.16 -7.70
CA ASP A 119 17.45 -1.95 -9.02
C ASP A 119 16.31 -0.91 -8.96
N LEU A 120 15.49 -0.92 -7.90
CA LEU A 120 14.44 0.08 -7.70
C LEU A 120 15.00 1.49 -7.48
N VAL A 121 16.06 1.63 -6.72
CA VAL A 121 16.73 2.94 -6.50
C VAL A 121 17.36 3.44 -7.78
N ALA A 122 18.04 2.57 -8.54
CA ALA A 122 18.61 2.92 -9.84
C ALA A 122 17.51 3.38 -10.80
N TYR A 123 16.46 2.58 -10.94
CA TYR A 123 15.31 2.90 -11.78
C TYR A 123 14.65 4.22 -11.39
N ALA A 124 14.46 4.47 -10.09
CA ALA A 124 13.87 5.71 -9.60
C ALA A 124 14.71 6.94 -10.00
N LYS A 125 16.03 6.84 -9.93
CA LYS A 125 16.95 7.91 -10.36
C LYS A 125 16.92 8.13 -11.87
N GLU A 126 16.94 7.07 -12.67
CA GLU A 126 16.85 7.15 -14.13
C GLU A 126 15.56 7.79 -14.63
N HIS A 127 14.46 7.56 -13.90
CA HIS A 127 13.14 8.09 -14.24
C HIS A 127 12.79 9.39 -13.49
N TYR A 128 13.79 10.06 -12.93
CA TYR A 128 13.64 11.35 -12.24
C TYR A 128 12.57 11.35 -11.14
N VAL A 129 12.44 10.25 -10.41
CA VAL A 129 11.60 10.21 -9.21
C VAL A 129 12.26 11.07 -8.14
N LYS A 130 11.52 12.08 -7.66
CA LYS A 130 12.04 13.05 -6.72
C LYS A 130 12.33 12.39 -5.36
N PRO A 131 13.58 12.43 -4.87
CA PRO A 131 13.91 11.89 -3.55
C PRO A 131 13.39 12.77 -2.43
N LEU A 132 13.27 12.21 -1.24
CA LEU A 132 13.09 12.95 -0.01
C LEU A 132 14.44 13.46 0.47
N MET A 133 14.51 14.75 0.77
CA MET A 133 15.74 15.37 1.27
C MET A 133 15.69 15.48 2.79
N ALA A 134 16.64 14.85 3.48
CA ALA A 134 16.80 15.00 4.91
C ALA A 134 18.30 15.13 5.25
N ASN A 135 18.65 16.13 6.01
CA ASN A 135 20.04 16.42 6.44
C ASN A 135 21.05 16.48 5.25
N GLY A 136 20.62 17.00 4.10
CA GLY A 136 21.47 17.09 2.90
C GLY A 136 21.69 15.77 2.16
N LYS A 137 21.02 14.69 2.57
CA LYS A 137 21.08 13.37 1.92
C LYS A 137 19.76 13.05 1.23
N GLU A 138 19.84 12.30 0.14
CA GLU A 138 18.69 11.81 -0.62
C GLU A 138 18.20 10.48 -0.07
N TYR A 139 16.91 10.37 0.15
CA TYR A 139 16.23 9.15 0.61
C TYR A 139 15.07 8.79 -0.30
N TYR A 140 14.85 7.48 -0.48
CA TYR A 140 13.64 6.93 -1.07
C TYR A 140 12.88 6.15 -0.02
N CYS A 141 11.58 6.36 0.06
CA CYS A 141 10.71 5.66 1.01
C CYS A 141 9.99 4.52 0.31
N MET A 142 10.09 3.32 0.87
CA MET A 142 9.44 2.12 0.34
C MET A 142 8.46 1.57 1.38
N PHE A 143 7.19 1.42 0.98
CA PHE A 143 6.16 0.78 1.80
C PHE A 143 6.06 -0.70 1.45
N VAL A 144 6.29 -1.56 2.41
CA VAL A 144 6.28 -3.03 2.22
C VAL A 144 5.40 -3.72 3.24
N GLN A 145 4.83 -4.85 2.86
CA GLN A 145 4.12 -5.71 3.79
C GLN A 145 5.11 -6.42 4.74
N PRO A 146 4.68 -6.76 5.97
CA PRO A 146 5.54 -7.46 6.93
C PRO A 146 6.14 -8.77 6.39
N GLY A 147 5.40 -9.51 5.56
CA GLY A 147 5.89 -10.73 4.90
C GLY A 147 7.05 -10.47 3.94
N THR A 148 6.95 -9.42 3.13
CA THR A 148 8.01 -8.98 2.22
C THR A 148 9.24 -8.51 2.98
N LEU A 149 9.04 -7.77 4.07
CA LEU A 149 10.13 -7.36 4.95
C LEU A 149 10.85 -8.56 5.59
N ALA A 150 10.09 -9.58 5.99
CA ALA A 150 10.66 -10.81 6.55
C ALA A 150 11.49 -11.59 5.50
N GLN A 151 11.05 -11.62 4.24
CA GLN A 151 11.84 -12.20 3.14
C GLN A 151 13.16 -11.44 2.94
N LEU A 152 13.08 -10.11 2.88
CA LEU A 152 14.25 -9.25 2.71
C LEU A 152 15.27 -9.43 3.85
N LYS A 153 14.81 -9.51 5.11
CA LYS A 153 15.68 -9.73 6.26
C LYS A 153 16.36 -11.12 6.26
N LYS A 154 15.81 -12.10 5.55
CA LYS A 154 16.40 -13.44 5.40
C LYS A 154 17.40 -13.51 4.23
N ASP A 155 17.42 -12.51 3.38
CA ASP A 155 18.35 -12.45 2.24
C ASP A 155 19.78 -12.20 2.73
N SER A 156 20.72 -13.05 2.27
CA SER A 156 22.13 -13.02 2.70
C SER A 156 22.85 -11.74 2.30
N ASP A 157 22.52 -11.19 1.13
CA ASP A 157 23.15 -9.97 0.63
C ASP A 157 22.66 -8.75 1.39
N TYR A 158 21.36 -8.73 1.76
CA TYR A 158 20.82 -7.70 2.63
C TYR A 158 21.46 -7.73 4.02
N GLN A 159 21.58 -8.92 4.63
CA GLN A 159 22.25 -9.09 5.92
C GLN A 159 23.69 -8.61 5.87
N ARG A 160 24.44 -8.97 4.82
CA ARG A 160 25.82 -8.52 4.64
C ARG A 160 25.93 -7.01 4.47
N ALA A 161 25.04 -6.40 3.68
CA ALA A 161 25.02 -4.96 3.49
C ALA A 161 24.77 -4.21 4.79
N VAL A 162 23.80 -4.66 5.59
CA VAL A 162 23.47 -4.05 6.89
C VAL A 162 24.59 -4.25 7.90
N THR A 163 25.21 -5.44 7.98
CA THR A 163 26.33 -5.72 8.86
C THR A 163 27.55 -4.85 8.53
N ASN A 164 27.86 -4.70 7.22
CA ASN A 164 28.96 -3.85 6.80
C ASN A 164 28.72 -2.37 7.09
N LEU A 165 27.47 -1.90 7.02
CA LEU A 165 27.10 -0.54 7.42
C LEU A 165 27.30 -0.35 8.93
N ALA A 166 26.85 -1.29 9.76
CA ALA A 166 26.98 -1.24 11.21
C ALA A 166 28.45 -1.25 11.65
N LEU A 167 29.31 -2.00 10.98
CA LEU A 167 30.74 -2.02 11.24
C LEU A 167 31.45 -0.71 10.86
N LYS A 168 30.93 0.01 9.87
CA LYS A 168 31.50 1.27 9.39
C LYS A 168 31.12 2.47 10.25
N ASP A 169 29.94 2.48 10.84
CA ASP A 169 29.41 3.61 11.63
C ASP A 169 29.64 3.49 13.15
N GLY A 170 30.28 2.43 13.63
CA GLY A 170 30.84 2.23 14.99
C GLY A 170 29.99 2.55 16.20
N GLU A 171 29.05 3.48 16.13
CA GLU A 171 28.19 3.92 17.24
C GLU A 171 26.69 4.01 16.90
N ASN A 172 26.31 3.89 15.64
CA ASN A 172 24.91 3.98 15.22
C ASN A 172 24.44 2.69 14.53
N SER A 173 24.40 1.61 15.31
CA SER A 173 23.69 0.42 14.90
C SER A 173 22.19 0.74 14.78
N PRO A 174 21.53 0.48 13.64
CA PRO A 174 20.10 0.72 13.44
C PRO A 174 19.21 -0.34 14.13
N TRP A 175 19.70 -1.06 15.13
CA TRP A 175 18.99 -2.08 15.92
C TRP A 175 18.74 -1.60 17.34
#